data_96d295f573ea46710b067c82abbd5352
#
_entry.id   96d295f573ea46710b067c82abbd5352
#
_cell.length_a   1.000
_cell.length_b   1.000
_cell.length_c   1.000
_cell.angle_alpha   90.00
_cell.angle_beta   90.00
_cell.angle_gamma   90.00
#
_symmetry.space_group_name_H-M   'P 1'
#
loop_
_entity.id
_entity.type
_entity.pdbx_description
1 polymer ?
#
loop_
_entity_poly.entity_id
_entity_poly.type
_entity_poly.pdbx_seq_one_letter_code
_entity_poly.pdbx_strand_id
1 'polypeptide(L)'
;MSISESVVQQLLDHCPGWRPQMYFKSSLTALSHAMEDLVLNDDTDTPLVIASFQRERFYRQESHRYKRIAHKSNQVYVLAAPDTDFSDGSLDYETIAFEPDDALAQEWHLVIIGQQYASCLICRERNVPHTENKYVSAMDTNRRFEGIWTFNRTVALAAGEIMLDRIARYRPELDGKITQAHSLYLAPLSSAAPTKLAVSPLSNPDPFVQRLVTYLQASQYKLLKSNKTLAIKQQKEQLVNSVTDAVRRSLNTKQILQVAVQKLGLGVGVCRCIIYRCHEDDTVATIDREFTSAGVKSVRGQKWQLAGNPLFKEAIATTETVSVNNTYEDERLTKIAWESGTGDFFHNLIQNYSVSSLLLAPIFYHGRLLGVMEL
;
A
#
# COMPACT_ATOMS: atom_id res chain seq x y z
N MET A 1 -2.40 -26.12 1.40
CA MET A 1 -1.55 -26.49 0.24
C MET A 1 -1.20 -25.22 -0.50
N SER A 2 0.08 -24.97 -0.74
CA SER A 2 0.55 -23.77 -1.48
C SER A 2 0.96 -24.19 -2.89
N ILE A 3 0.57 -23.39 -3.89
CA ILE A 3 0.91 -23.58 -5.30
C ILE A 3 1.67 -22.37 -5.77
N SER A 4 2.94 -22.54 -6.12
CA SER A 4 3.85 -21.45 -6.51
C SER A 4 3.69 -20.97 -7.97
N GLU A 5 2.97 -21.74 -8.79
CA GLU A 5 2.77 -21.42 -10.20
C GLU A 5 1.75 -20.29 -10.37
N SER A 6 2.08 -19.25 -11.13
CA SER A 6 1.25 -18.09 -11.40
C SER A 6 0.15 -18.40 -12.41
N VAL A 7 -1.11 -18.05 -12.10
CA VAL A 7 -2.24 -18.17 -13.03
C VAL A 7 -2.04 -17.24 -14.24
N VAL A 8 -1.48 -16.04 -14.02
CA VAL A 8 -1.14 -15.11 -15.11
C VAL A 8 -0.17 -15.75 -16.09
N GLN A 9 0.87 -16.43 -15.57
CA GLN A 9 1.86 -17.09 -16.43
C GLN A 9 1.25 -18.26 -17.20
N GLN A 10 0.50 -19.13 -16.53
CA GLN A 10 -0.22 -20.23 -17.17
C GLN A 10 -1.11 -19.75 -18.32
N LEU A 11 -1.88 -18.66 -18.08
CA LEU A 11 -2.76 -18.12 -19.12
C LEU A 11 -1.97 -17.56 -20.31
N LEU A 12 -0.85 -16.88 -20.08
CA LEU A 12 0.01 -16.36 -21.14
C LEU A 12 0.65 -17.48 -21.98
N ASP A 13 0.99 -18.60 -21.34
CA ASP A 13 1.55 -19.78 -22.02
C ASP A 13 0.49 -20.48 -22.90
N HIS A 14 -0.78 -20.49 -22.45
CA HIS A 14 -1.90 -21.00 -23.24
C HIS A 14 -2.33 -20.04 -24.37
N CYS A 15 -2.06 -18.76 -24.22
CA CYS A 15 -2.48 -17.70 -25.14
C CYS A 15 -1.29 -16.85 -25.62
N PRO A 16 -0.33 -17.38 -26.39
CA PRO A 16 0.95 -16.73 -26.68
C PRO A 16 0.84 -15.44 -27.52
N GLY A 17 -0.32 -15.15 -28.09
CA GLY A 17 -0.58 -13.89 -28.82
C GLY A 17 -0.95 -12.70 -27.93
N TRP A 18 -1.21 -12.93 -26.66
CA TRP A 18 -1.64 -11.88 -25.72
C TRP A 18 -0.46 -11.24 -25.01
N ARG A 19 -0.55 -9.91 -24.85
CA ARG A 19 0.45 -9.13 -24.08
C ARG A 19 -0.19 -8.56 -22.84
N PRO A 20 0.41 -8.78 -21.65
CA PRO A 20 -0.10 -8.21 -20.40
C PRO A 20 0.02 -6.68 -20.43
N GLN A 21 -0.94 -6.02 -19.80
CA GLN A 21 -1.00 -4.57 -19.63
C GLN A 21 -0.84 -4.21 -18.15
N MET A 22 -0.46 -2.97 -17.89
CA MET A 22 -0.32 -2.44 -16.54
C MET A 22 -1.60 -1.76 -16.08
N TYR A 23 -2.05 -2.10 -14.89
CA TYR A 23 -3.21 -1.53 -14.23
C TYR A 23 -2.85 -0.98 -12.85
N PHE A 24 -3.55 0.07 -12.41
CA PHE A 24 -3.52 0.51 -11.03
C PHE A 24 -4.61 -0.20 -10.22
N LYS A 25 -4.42 -0.37 -8.91
CA LYS A 25 -5.40 -1.00 -8.04
C LYS A 25 -6.80 -0.40 -8.20
N SER A 26 -6.91 0.93 -8.21
CA SER A 26 -8.19 1.64 -8.38
C SER A 26 -8.89 1.29 -9.68
N SER A 27 -8.13 1.07 -10.75
CA SER A 27 -8.66 0.69 -12.05
C SER A 27 -9.14 -0.75 -12.08
N LEU A 28 -8.39 -1.67 -11.45
CA LEU A 28 -8.82 -3.06 -11.30
C LEU A 28 -10.12 -3.17 -10.53
N THR A 29 -10.26 -2.41 -9.43
CA THR A 29 -11.51 -2.34 -8.66
C THR A 29 -12.67 -1.88 -9.54
N ALA A 30 -12.48 -0.81 -10.33
CA ALA A 30 -13.53 -0.30 -11.22
C ALA A 30 -13.90 -1.31 -12.33
N LEU A 31 -12.89 -1.98 -12.91
CA LEU A 31 -13.11 -3.02 -13.93
C LEU A 31 -13.83 -4.23 -13.35
N SER A 32 -13.41 -4.71 -12.17
CA SER A 32 -14.07 -5.82 -11.47
C SER A 32 -15.55 -5.49 -11.19
N HIS A 33 -15.82 -4.30 -10.64
CA HIS A 33 -17.20 -3.87 -10.37
C HIS A 33 -18.03 -3.76 -11.65
N ALA A 34 -17.45 -3.22 -12.74
CA ALA A 34 -18.17 -3.14 -14.01
C ALA A 34 -18.50 -4.53 -14.59
N MET A 35 -17.55 -5.50 -14.48
CA MET A 35 -17.80 -6.90 -14.89
C MET A 35 -18.89 -7.55 -14.04
N GLU A 36 -18.83 -7.37 -12.72
CA GLU A 36 -19.83 -7.90 -11.77
C GLU A 36 -21.21 -7.26 -11.96
N ASP A 37 -21.28 -5.96 -12.31
CA ASP A 37 -22.51 -5.27 -12.61
C ASP A 37 -23.21 -5.84 -13.85
N LEU A 38 -22.48 -6.36 -14.84
CA LEU A 38 -23.07 -7.09 -15.95
C LEU A 38 -23.85 -8.32 -15.46
N VAL A 39 -23.29 -9.08 -14.50
CA VAL A 39 -23.99 -10.23 -13.90
C VAL A 39 -25.22 -9.78 -13.10
N LEU A 40 -25.06 -8.72 -12.30
CA LEU A 40 -26.14 -8.25 -11.42
C LEU A 40 -27.33 -7.66 -12.17
N ASN A 41 -27.10 -7.10 -13.36
CA ASN A 41 -28.13 -6.46 -14.18
C ASN A 41 -28.74 -7.39 -15.24
N ASP A 42 -28.20 -8.59 -15.43
CA ASP A 42 -28.73 -9.59 -16.35
C ASP A 42 -29.51 -10.64 -15.57
N ASP A 43 -30.81 -10.78 -15.90
CA ASP A 43 -31.70 -11.78 -15.34
C ASP A 43 -31.87 -13.01 -16.27
N THR A 44 -31.23 -13.01 -17.43
CA THR A 44 -31.40 -14.03 -18.48
C THR A 44 -30.29 -15.07 -18.50
N ASP A 45 -29.14 -14.77 -17.89
CA ASP A 45 -27.95 -15.64 -17.84
C ASP A 45 -27.59 -16.02 -16.41
N THR A 46 -27.09 -17.23 -16.22
CA THR A 46 -26.61 -17.76 -14.94
C THR A 46 -25.13 -18.11 -15.07
N PRO A 47 -24.22 -17.12 -15.07
CA PRO A 47 -22.81 -17.34 -15.42
C PRO A 47 -22.03 -18.08 -14.32
N LEU A 48 -20.97 -18.80 -14.70
CA LEU A 48 -19.88 -19.17 -13.81
C LEU A 48 -19.15 -17.90 -13.39
N VAL A 49 -18.95 -17.71 -12.09
CA VAL A 49 -18.20 -16.58 -11.52
C VAL A 49 -17.11 -17.10 -10.60
N ILE A 50 -15.86 -16.79 -10.90
CA ILE A 50 -14.70 -17.14 -10.08
C ILE A 50 -13.94 -15.86 -9.76
N ALA A 51 -13.83 -15.52 -8.46
CA ALA A 51 -13.10 -14.37 -7.98
C ALA A 51 -11.97 -14.79 -7.04
N SER A 52 -10.78 -14.24 -7.22
CA SER A 52 -9.65 -14.46 -6.33
C SER A 52 -9.16 -13.13 -5.76
N PHE A 53 -9.16 -13.03 -4.43
CA PHE A 53 -8.66 -11.92 -3.66
C PHE A 53 -7.33 -12.29 -3.00
N GLN A 54 -6.36 -11.40 -2.98
CA GLN A 54 -5.06 -11.63 -2.34
C GLN A 54 -5.19 -11.98 -0.85
N ARG A 55 -6.17 -11.40 -0.14
CA ARG A 55 -6.44 -11.57 1.28
C ARG A 55 -7.94 -11.50 1.57
N GLU A 56 -8.38 -12.23 2.59
CA GLU A 56 -9.78 -12.23 3.05
C GLU A 56 -10.32 -10.84 3.37
N ARG A 57 -9.52 -9.96 3.99
CA ARG A 57 -9.91 -8.58 4.32
C ARG A 57 -10.31 -7.73 3.11
N PHE A 58 -9.81 -8.05 1.91
CA PHE A 58 -10.23 -7.36 0.68
C PHE A 58 -11.57 -7.88 0.19
N TYR A 59 -11.76 -9.20 0.24
CA TYR A 59 -13.05 -9.83 -0.04
C TYR A 59 -14.15 -9.35 0.92
N ARG A 60 -13.88 -9.19 2.21
CA ARG A 60 -14.89 -8.78 3.20
C ARG A 60 -15.59 -7.47 2.84
N GLN A 61 -14.90 -6.56 2.19
CA GLN A 61 -15.48 -5.29 1.73
C GLN A 61 -16.49 -5.51 0.60
N GLU A 62 -16.34 -6.59 -0.18
CA GLU A 62 -17.16 -6.94 -1.34
C GLU A 62 -18.16 -8.06 -1.06
N SER A 63 -18.16 -8.67 0.13
CA SER A 63 -18.95 -9.88 0.46
C SER A 63 -20.44 -9.73 0.17
N HIS A 64 -21.02 -8.55 0.44
CA HIS A 64 -22.42 -8.26 0.14
C HIS A 64 -22.73 -8.34 -1.36
N ARG A 65 -21.78 -7.98 -2.20
CA ARG A 65 -21.89 -8.02 -3.65
C ARG A 65 -21.91 -9.46 -4.15
N TYR A 66 -21.01 -10.31 -3.62
CA TYR A 66 -20.97 -11.75 -3.96
C TYR A 66 -22.21 -12.51 -3.50
N LYS A 67 -22.82 -12.15 -2.36
CA LYS A 67 -24.15 -12.69 -1.98
C LYS A 67 -25.20 -12.39 -3.03
N ARG A 68 -25.25 -11.16 -3.55
CA ARG A 68 -26.21 -10.81 -4.62
C ARG A 68 -25.93 -11.57 -5.92
N ILE A 69 -24.66 -11.77 -6.28
CA ILE A 69 -24.24 -12.57 -7.45
C ILE A 69 -24.67 -14.02 -7.27
N ALA A 70 -24.53 -14.61 -6.08
CA ALA A 70 -24.94 -15.97 -5.77
C ALA A 70 -26.45 -16.19 -5.90
N HIS A 71 -27.28 -15.16 -5.72
CA HIS A 71 -28.70 -15.24 -6.03
C HIS A 71 -29.01 -15.36 -7.53
N LYS A 72 -28.04 -15.03 -8.39
CA LYS A 72 -28.14 -15.13 -9.85
C LYS A 72 -27.54 -16.42 -10.43
N SER A 73 -26.55 -17.00 -9.73
CA SER A 73 -25.86 -18.19 -10.20
C SER A 73 -25.47 -19.13 -9.05
N ASN A 74 -25.65 -20.44 -9.28
CA ASN A 74 -25.20 -21.49 -8.36
C ASN A 74 -23.69 -21.83 -8.53
N GLN A 75 -23.02 -21.26 -9.53
CA GLN A 75 -21.61 -21.54 -9.85
C GLN A 75 -20.77 -20.32 -9.51
N VAL A 76 -20.69 -19.99 -8.22
CA VAL A 76 -19.91 -18.86 -7.70
C VAL A 76 -18.85 -19.37 -6.73
N TYR A 77 -17.58 -19.00 -7.00
CA TYR A 77 -16.41 -19.39 -6.24
C TYR A 77 -15.60 -18.16 -5.85
N VAL A 78 -15.26 -18.04 -4.57
CA VAL A 78 -14.47 -16.93 -4.06
C VAL A 78 -13.25 -17.48 -3.33
N LEU A 79 -12.06 -17.10 -3.80
CA LEU A 79 -10.77 -17.53 -3.24
C LEU A 79 -10.11 -16.38 -2.49
N ALA A 80 -9.50 -16.67 -1.32
CA ALA A 80 -8.67 -15.71 -0.60
C ALA A 80 -7.68 -16.38 0.35
N ALA A 81 -6.54 -15.74 0.63
CA ALA A 81 -5.72 -16.12 1.75
C ALA A 81 -6.44 -15.70 3.05
N PRO A 82 -6.71 -16.62 3.99
CA PRO A 82 -7.51 -16.38 5.17
C PRO A 82 -6.80 -15.44 6.16
N ASP A 83 -7.57 -14.54 6.76
CA ASP A 83 -7.20 -13.82 7.99
C ASP A 83 -7.96 -14.42 9.21
N THR A 84 -9.01 -15.26 8.95
CA THR A 84 -9.85 -15.97 9.93
C THR A 84 -10.33 -17.31 9.33
N ASP A 85 -11.41 -17.91 9.85
CA ASP A 85 -12.04 -19.13 9.31
C ASP A 85 -12.80 -18.82 8.00
N PHE A 86 -12.08 -18.61 6.94
CA PHE A 86 -12.63 -18.22 5.63
C PHE A 86 -13.34 -19.40 4.92
N SER A 87 -12.99 -20.64 5.22
CA SER A 87 -13.56 -21.83 4.56
C SER A 87 -15.08 -22.00 4.77
N ASP A 88 -15.60 -21.44 5.88
CA ASP A 88 -17.04 -21.45 6.21
C ASP A 88 -17.71 -20.08 6.02
N GLY A 89 -17.08 -19.21 5.22
CA GLY A 89 -17.42 -17.78 5.13
C GLY A 89 -18.78 -17.46 4.49
N SER A 90 -19.40 -18.39 3.73
CA SER A 90 -20.71 -18.17 3.11
C SER A 90 -21.48 -19.45 2.92
N LEU A 91 -22.80 -19.39 3.13
CA LEU A 91 -23.74 -20.45 2.78
C LEU A 91 -24.29 -20.31 1.35
N ASP A 92 -24.06 -19.16 0.71
CA ASP A 92 -24.66 -18.81 -0.59
C ASP A 92 -23.76 -19.22 -1.77
N TYR A 93 -22.44 -19.34 -1.55
CA TYR A 93 -21.44 -19.65 -2.58
C TYR A 93 -20.21 -20.32 -1.96
N GLU A 94 -19.34 -20.89 -2.81
CA GLU A 94 -18.15 -21.60 -2.34
C GLU A 94 -17.03 -20.61 -2.00
N THR A 95 -16.50 -20.74 -0.76
CA THR A 95 -15.32 -20.01 -0.30
C THR A 95 -14.13 -20.96 -0.26
N ILE A 96 -13.02 -20.58 -0.87
CA ILE A 96 -11.82 -21.39 -1.01
C ILE A 96 -10.62 -20.69 -0.37
N ALA A 97 -10.09 -21.28 0.70
CA ALA A 97 -8.88 -20.80 1.36
C ALA A 97 -7.62 -21.34 0.68
N PHE A 98 -6.62 -20.49 0.47
CA PHE A 98 -5.28 -20.89 0.06
C PHE A 98 -4.23 -20.29 1.00
N GLU A 99 -3.03 -20.88 1.03
CA GLU A 99 -1.96 -20.46 1.93
C GLU A 99 -1.40 -19.06 1.58
N PRO A 100 -0.92 -18.30 2.56
CA PRO A 100 -0.38 -16.94 2.34
C PRO A 100 0.85 -16.86 1.42
N ASP A 101 1.56 -17.97 1.23
CA ASP A 101 2.72 -18.11 0.34
C ASP A 101 2.35 -18.64 -1.06
N ASP A 102 1.06 -18.87 -1.31
CA ASP A 102 0.55 -19.24 -2.63
C ASP A 102 0.70 -18.08 -3.63
N ALA A 103 0.89 -18.42 -4.93
CA ALA A 103 0.98 -17.40 -5.99
C ALA A 103 -0.25 -16.48 -6.03
N LEU A 104 -1.44 -16.99 -5.73
CA LEU A 104 -2.68 -16.20 -5.67
C LEU A 104 -2.63 -15.06 -4.64
N ALA A 105 -1.78 -15.15 -3.61
CA ALA A 105 -1.59 -14.07 -2.64
C ALA A 105 -0.98 -12.79 -3.26
N GLN A 106 -0.40 -12.90 -4.46
CA GLN A 106 0.13 -11.79 -5.25
C GLN A 106 -0.70 -11.51 -6.51
N GLU A 107 -1.84 -12.19 -6.67
CA GLU A 107 -2.66 -12.11 -7.88
C GLU A 107 -4.08 -11.63 -7.57
N TRP A 108 -4.73 -11.07 -8.58
CA TRP A 108 -6.13 -10.61 -8.55
C TRP A 108 -6.83 -11.13 -9.79
N HIS A 109 -7.84 -11.96 -9.60
CA HIS A 109 -8.56 -12.56 -10.71
C HIS A 109 -10.08 -12.40 -10.58
N LEU A 110 -10.72 -12.21 -11.71
CA LEU A 110 -12.16 -12.31 -11.88
C LEU A 110 -12.45 -12.96 -13.23
N VAL A 111 -13.13 -14.09 -13.22
CA VAL A 111 -13.57 -14.81 -14.42
C VAL A 111 -15.07 -14.92 -14.38
N ILE A 112 -15.72 -14.52 -15.47
CA ILE A 112 -17.18 -14.59 -15.65
C ILE A 112 -17.44 -15.26 -16.99
N ILE A 113 -18.15 -16.39 -16.98
CA ILE A 113 -18.48 -17.16 -18.19
C ILE A 113 -19.96 -17.48 -18.20
N GLY A 114 -20.69 -16.79 -19.03
CA GLY A 114 -22.10 -17.02 -19.29
C GLY A 114 -22.34 -17.60 -20.68
N GLN A 115 -23.62 -17.77 -21.02
CA GLN A 115 -24.02 -18.23 -22.35
C GLN A 115 -23.81 -17.14 -23.41
N GLN A 116 -24.17 -15.91 -23.08
CA GLN A 116 -24.17 -14.78 -24.01
C GLN A 116 -22.82 -14.06 -24.05
N TYR A 117 -22.11 -13.98 -22.94
CA TYR A 117 -20.82 -13.30 -22.84
C TYR A 117 -19.84 -14.06 -21.96
N ALA A 118 -18.57 -13.77 -22.14
CA ALA A 118 -17.50 -14.21 -21.26
C ALA A 118 -16.47 -13.10 -21.11
N SER A 119 -15.91 -12.98 -19.92
CA SER A 119 -14.87 -11.99 -19.62
C SER A 119 -13.92 -12.51 -18.56
N CYS A 120 -12.67 -12.08 -18.62
CA CYS A 120 -11.73 -12.35 -17.56
C CYS A 120 -10.82 -11.15 -17.28
N LEU A 121 -10.46 -11.00 -16.01
CA LEU A 121 -9.45 -10.10 -15.48
C LEU A 121 -8.46 -10.96 -14.70
N ILE A 122 -7.26 -11.16 -15.22
CA ILE A 122 -6.23 -12.03 -14.66
C ILE A 122 -4.97 -11.21 -14.50
N CYS A 123 -4.63 -10.83 -13.27
CA CYS A 123 -3.56 -9.88 -12.99
C CYS A 123 -2.67 -10.34 -11.82
N ARG A 124 -1.39 -9.98 -11.90
CA ARG A 124 -0.37 -10.19 -10.87
C ARG A 124 0.18 -8.86 -10.39
N GLU A 125 0.38 -8.70 -9.10
CA GLU A 125 1.01 -7.50 -8.54
C GLU A 125 2.47 -7.39 -8.95
N ARG A 126 2.87 -6.19 -9.39
CA ARG A 126 4.25 -5.85 -9.66
C ARG A 126 4.83 -5.13 -8.47
N ASN A 127 5.72 -5.80 -7.74
CA ASN A 127 6.56 -5.15 -6.73
C ASN A 127 7.49 -4.18 -7.44
N VAL A 128 7.23 -2.89 -7.34
CA VAL A 128 8.22 -1.87 -7.68
C VAL A 128 9.20 -1.84 -6.52
N PRO A 129 10.53 -2.06 -6.74
CA PRO A 129 11.51 -1.86 -5.69
C PRO A 129 11.42 -0.39 -5.26
N HIS A 130 10.79 -0.14 -4.14
CA HIS A 130 10.81 1.17 -3.52
C HIS A 130 12.16 1.33 -2.82
N THR A 131 13.05 2.07 -3.46
CA THR A 131 14.15 2.74 -2.82
C THR A 131 13.59 3.67 -1.76
N GLU A 132 13.34 3.32 -0.54
CA GLU A 132 13.13 4.19 0.64
C GLU A 132 11.89 4.02 1.51
N ASN A 133 10.90 3.15 1.21
CA ASN A 133 9.84 2.94 2.20
C ASN A 133 9.35 1.49 2.23
N LYS A 134 9.74 0.76 3.28
CA LYS A 134 9.44 -0.66 3.52
C LYS A 134 7.97 -1.01 3.79
N TYR A 135 7.05 -0.03 3.77
CA TYR A 135 5.63 -0.26 4.08
C TYR A 135 4.72 0.38 3.03
N VAL A 136 4.57 -0.29 1.88
CA VAL A 136 3.42 0.00 1.01
C VAL A 136 2.19 -0.55 1.73
N SER A 137 1.35 0.35 2.22
CA SER A 137 0.08 -0.06 2.83
C SER A 137 -0.73 -0.88 1.83
N ALA A 138 -1.33 -1.99 2.28
CA ALA A 138 -2.24 -2.79 1.47
C ALA A 138 -3.43 -1.96 0.91
N MET A 139 -3.69 -0.79 1.50
CA MET A 139 -4.67 0.21 1.06
C MET A 139 -4.12 1.21 0.03
N ASP A 140 -2.82 1.12 -0.36
CA ASP A 140 -2.25 2.06 -1.32
C ASP A 140 -2.89 1.87 -2.70
N THR A 141 -3.58 2.89 -3.17
CA THR A 141 -4.21 2.94 -4.50
C THR A 141 -3.18 2.96 -5.64
N ASN A 142 -1.91 3.21 -5.34
CA ASN A 142 -0.81 3.25 -6.31
C ASN A 142 -0.20 1.86 -6.61
N ARG A 143 -0.66 0.80 -5.95
CA ARG A 143 -0.23 -0.58 -6.25
C ARG A 143 -0.48 -0.86 -7.73
N ARG A 144 0.49 -1.50 -8.38
CA ARG A 144 0.48 -1.79 -9.82
C ARG A 144 0.33 -3.28 -10.05
N PHE A 145 -0.46 -3.60 -11.05
CA PHE A 145 -0.73 -4.97 -11.46
C PHE A 145 -0.45 -5.11 -12.95
N GLU A 146 0.07 -6.24 -13.35
CA GLU A 146 0.29 -6.60 -14.74
C GLU A 146 -0.57 -7.81 -15.07
N GLY A 147 -1.29 -7.76 -16.19
CA GLY A 147 -2.14 -8.87 -16.59
C GLY A 147 -3.01 -8.60 -17.80
N ILE A 148 -4.06 -9.39 -17.93
CA ILE A 148 -5.00 -9.37 -19.05
C ILE A 148 -6.39 -9.04 -18.55
N TRP A 149 -7.06 -8.12 -19.23
CA TRP A 149 -8.50 -7.90 -19.17
C TRP A 149 -9.08 -8.04 -20.57
N THR A 150 -10.06 -8.92 -20.73
CA THR A 150 -10.64 -9.19 -22.05
C THR A 150 -12.04 -9.75 -21.97
N PHE A 151 -12.81 -9.55 -23.07
CA PHE A 151 -14.09 -10.22 -23.34
C PHE A 151 -13.94 -11.33 -24.41
N ASN A 152 -12.71 -11.69 -24.76
CA ASN A 152 -12.47 -12.81 -25.67
C ASN A 152 -12.85 -14.13 -24.98
N ARG A 153 -13.88 -14.80 -25.52
CA ARG A 153 -14.41 -16.03 -24.94
C ARG A 153 -13.36 -17.13 -24.80
N THR A 154 -12.52 -17.33 -25.80
CA THR A 154 -11.46 -18.37 -25.76
C THR A 154 -10.48 -18.15 -24.61
N VAL A 155 -10.07 -16.90 -24.38
CA VAL A 155 -9.18 -16.54 -23.28
C VAL A 155 -9.87 -16.67 -21.93
N ALA A 156 -11.15 -16.25 -21.85
CA ALA A 156 -11.94 -16.37 -20.61
C ALA A 156 -12.19 -17.85 -20.25
N LEU A 157 -12.45 -18.71 -21.24
CA LEU A 157 -12.60 -20.16 -21.05
C LEU A 157 -11.29 -20.77 -20.52
N ALA A 158 -10.13 -20.46 -21.14
CA ALA A 158 -8.83 -20.93 -20.66
C ALA A 158 -8.55 -20.46 -19.22
N ALA A 159 -8.86 -19.20 -18.90
CA ALA A 159 -8.76 -18.69 -17.53
C ALA A 159 -9.67 -19.43 -16.55
N GLY A 160 -10.91 -19.73 -16.97
CA GLY A 160 -11.87 -20.50 -16.18
C GLY A 160 -11.39 -21.92 -15.90
N GLU A 161 -10.83 -22.60 -16.90
CA GLU A 161 -10.27 -23.94 -16.75
C GLU A 161 -9.11 -23.97 -15.76
N ILE A 162 -8.12 -23.07 -15.91
CA ILE A 162 -6.98 -22.93 -14.99
C ILE A 162 -7.46 -22.69 -13.55
N MET A 163 -8.47 -21.83 -13.38
CA MET A 163 -8.97 -21.51 -12.05
C MET A 163 -9.78 -22.65 -11.43
N LEU A 164 -10.60 -23.38 -12.19
CA LEU A 164 -11.34 -24.54 -11.69
C LEU A 164 -10.40 -25.68 -11.30
N ASP A 165 -9.37 -25.94 -12.11
CA ASP A 165 -8.32 -26.91 -11.77
C ASP A 165 -7.60 -26.53 -10.46
N ARG A 166 -7.38 -25.25 -10.23
CA ARG A 166 -6.83 -24.71 -8.98
C ARG A 166 -7.75 -24.99 -7.79
N ILE A 167 -9.03 -24.70 -7.95
CA ILE A 167 -10.07 -24.94 -6.92
C ILE A 167 -10.15 -26.43 -6.57
N ALA A 168 -10.11 -27.32 -7.55
CA ALA A 168 -10.11 -28.77 -7.33
C ALA A 168 -8.93 -29.24 -6.46
N ARG A 169 -7.75 -28.59 -6.61
CA ARG A 169 -6.57 -28.92 -5.76
C ARG A 169 -6.71 -28.42 -4.32
N TYR A 170 -7.37 -27.27 -4.10
CA TYR A 170 -7.57 -26.73 -2.74
C TYR A 170 -8.74 -27.39 -2.02
N ARG A 171 -9.83 -27.70 -2.76
CA ARG A 171 -11.07 -28.29 -2.24
C ARG A 171 -11.55 -29.46 -3.11
N PRO A 172 -10.89 -30.65 -2.98
CA PRO A 172 -11.23 -31.85 -3.76
C PRO A 172 -12.68 -32.30 -3.62
N GLU A 173 -13.34 -31.98 -2.51
CA GLU A 173 -14.73 -32.31 -2.26
C GLU A 173 -15.70 -31.58 -3.19
N LEU A 174 -15.28 -30.51 -3.86
CA LEU A 174 -16.05 -29.78 -4.87
C LEU A 174 -16.00 -30.40 -6.27
N ASP A 175 -15.31 -31.53 -6.46
CA ASP A 175 -15.10 -32.18 -7.77
C ASP A 175 -16.40 -32.34 -8.58
N GLY A 176 -17.48 -32.78 -7.93
CA GLY A 176 -18.79 -32.92 -8.58
C GLY A 176 -19.37 -31.58 -9.09
N LYS A 177 -19.22 -30.51 -8.31
CA LYS A 177 -19.67 -29.16 -8.68
C LYS A 177 -18.78 -28.57 -9.78
N ILE A 178 -17.49 -28.82 -9.72
CA ILE A 178 -16.51 -28.39 -10.74
C ILE A 178 -16.76 -29.12 -12.05
N THR A 179 -17.01 -30.43 -12.04
CA THR A 179 -17.38 -31.21 -13.22
C THR A 179 -18.65 -30.69 -13.86
N GLN A 180 -19.64 -30.30 -13.06
CA GLN A 180 -20.84 -29.65 -13.57
C GLN A 180 -20.53 -28.30 -14.22
N ALA A 181 -19.67 -27.46 -13.60
CA ALA A 181 -19.23 -26.20 -14.19
C ALA A 181 -18.53 -26.42 -15.53
N HIS A 182 -17.62 -27.39 -15.63
CA HIS A 182 -16.96 -27.77 -16.89
C HIS A 182 -17.99 -28.13 -17.97
N SER A 183 -18.97 -28.97 -17.64
CA SER A 183 -19.97 -29.42 -18.62
C SER A 183 -20.89 -28.30 -19.14
N LEU A 184 -21.22 -27.33 -18.24
CA LEU A 184 -22.15 -26.24 -18.56
C LEU A 184 -21.48 -25.07 -19.30
N TYR A 185 -20.22 -24.75 -18.94
CA TYR A 185 -19.62 -23.49 -19.35
C TYR A 185 -18.35 -23.67 -20.20
N LEU A 186 -17.58 -24.75 -20.02
CA LEU A 186 -16.30 -24.97 -20.67
C LEU A 186 -16.34 -26.03 -21.76
N ALA A 187 -17.30 -26.95 -21.77
CA ALA A 187 -17.44 -27.91 -22.83
C ALA A 187 -17.60 -27.17 -24.18
N PRO A 188 -16.89 -27.55 -25.24
CA PRO A 188 -17.10 -26.97 -26.55
C PRO A 188 -18.57 -27.10 -26.89
N LEU A 189 -19.21 -26.01 -27.32
CA LEU A 189 -20.56 -26.04 -27.88
C LEU A 189 -20.55 -27.04 -29.03
N SER A 190 -20.86 -28.29 -28.71
CA SER A 190 -20.89 -29.41 -29.64
C SER A 190 -21.82 -29.03 -30.78
N SER A 191 -21.26 -28.96 -31.95
CA SER A 191 -21.83 -28.89 -33.29
C SER A 191 -23.37 -29.16 -33.42
N ALA A 192 -24.18 -28.28 -32.89
CA ALA A 192 -25.56 -28.18 -33.23
C ALA A 192 -25.75 -26.88 -34.03
N ALA A 193 -25.92 -27.07 -35.35
CA ALA A 193 -26.34 -26.14 -36.39
C ALA A 193 -25.87 -24.67 -36.28
N PRO A 194 -25.36 -24.06 -37.37
CA PRO A 194 -25.04 -22.65 -37.39
C PRO A 194 -26.33 -21.82 -37.38
N THR A 195 -27.01 -21.81 -36.24
CA THR A 195 -27.92 -20.71 -35.95
C THR A 195 -27.00 -19.50 -35.91
N LYS A 196 -27.23 -18.54 -36.80
CA LYS A 196 -26.61 -17.23 -36.86
C LYS A 196 -26.52 -16.66 -35.43
N LEU A 197 -25.57 -17.10 -34.63
CA LEU A 197 -25.10 -16.37 -33.47
C LEU A 197 -24.53 -15.09 -34.07
N ALA A 198 -25.34 -14.05 -34.04
CA ALA A 198 -24.89 -12.72 -34.24
C ALA A 198 -23.64 -12.62 -33.37
N VAL A 199 -22.48 -12.40 -34.00
CA VAL A 199 -21.22 -12.08 -33.32
C VAL A 199 -21.59 -11.00 -32.32
N SER A 200 -21.64 -11.38 -31.04
CA SER A 200 -21.96 -10.42 -30.00
C SER A 200 -20.97 -9.28 -30.15
N PRO A 201 -21.40 -8.03 -30.28
CA PRO A 201 -20.49 -6.91 -30.47
C PRO A 201 -19.55 -6.68 -29.28
N LEU A 202 -19.65 -7.51 -28.25
CA LEU A 202 -18.81 -7.51 -27.04
C LEU A 202 -17.59 -8.47 -27.10
N SER A 203 -17.29 -9.07 -28.27
CA SER A 203 -16.23 -10.10 -28.38
C SER A 203 -14.79 -9.60 -28.18
N ASN A 204 -14.54 -8.30 -28.21
CA ASN A 204 -13.30 -7.65 -27.73
C ASN A 204 -13.66 -6.19 -27.42
N PRO A 205 -13.22 -5.64 -26.28
CA PRO A 205 -13.34 -4.21 -26.10
C PRO A 205 -12.61 -3.54 -27.26
N ASP A 206 -13.30 -2.67 -27.98
CA ASP A 206 -12.75 -1.87 -29.05
C ASP A 206 -11.37 -1.34 -28.58
N PRO A 207 -10.29 -1.44 -29.38
CA PRO A 207 -9.00 -0.86 -29.05
C PRO A 207 -9.09 0.58 -28.56
N PHE A 208 -10.11 1.33 -28.99
CA PHE A 208 -10.44 2.65 -28.47
C PHE A 208 -10.83 2.60 -26.99
N VAL A 209 -11.70 1.68 -26.55
CA VAL A 209 -12.14 1.52 -25.15
C VAL A 209 -10.96 1.16 -24.25
N GLN A 210 -10.08 0.24 -24.69
CA GLN A 210 -8.87 -0.10 -23.94
C GLN A 210 -7.95 1.12 -23.76
N ARG A 211 -7.76 1.91 -24.83
CA ARG A 211 -6.97 3.15 -24.75
C ARG A 211 -7.65 4.19 -23.87
N LEU A 212 -8.95 4.36 -23.97
CA LEU A 212 -9.72 5.30 -23.14
C LEU A 212 -9.56 4.95 -21.65
N VAL A 213 -9.70 3.67 -21.28
CA VAL A 213 -9.46 3.19 -19.91
C VAL A 213 -8.04 3.54 -19.46
N THR A 214 -7.03 3.28 -20.30
CA THR A 214 -5.63 3.61 -20.01
C THR A 214 -5.42 5.12 -19.79
N TYR A 215 -6.02 5.98 -20.62
CA TYR A 215 -5.95 7.43 -20.46
C TYR A 215 -6.64 7.92 -19.19
N LEU A 216 -7.83 7.39 -18.88
CA LEU A 216 -8.56 7.71 -17.65
C LEU A 216 -7.76 7.29 -16.41
N GLN A 217 -7.13 6.11 -16.44
CA GLN A 217 -6.24 5.64 -15.38
C GLN A 217 -5.03 6.57 -15.18
N ALA A 218 -4.35 6.92 -16.26
CA ALA A 218 -3.20 7.82 -16.20
C ALA A 218 -3.57 9.22 -15.69
N SER A 219 -4.74 9.72 -16.09
CA SER A 219 -5.29 10.99 -15.62
C SER A 219 -5.63 10.94 -14.14
N GLN A 220 -6.31 9.89 -13.69
CA GLN A 220 -6.66 9.67 -12.27
C GLN A 220 -5.41 9.57 -11.40
N TYR A 221 -4.38 8.84 -11.85
CA TYR A 221 -3.09 8.76 -11.14
C TYR A 221 -2.42 10.13 -11.00
N LYS A 222 -2.40 10.94 -12.07
CA LYS A 222 -1.83 12.30 -12.02
C LYS A 222 -2.57 13.17 -11.01
N LEU A 223 -3.91 13.11 -10.99
CA LEU A 223 -4.74 13.85 -10.04
C LEU A 223 -4.47 13.42 -8.59
N LEU A 224 -4.41 12.11 -8.31
CA LEU A 224 -4.10 11.60 -6.97
C LEU A 224 -2.71 12.02 -6.50
N LYS A 225 -1.70 11.95 -7.39
CA LYS A 225 -0.34 12.40 -7.09
C LYS A 225 -0.30 13.91 -6.81
N SER A 226 -0.98 14.71 -7.62
CA SER A 226 -1.07 16.17 -7.46
C SER A 226 -1.77 16.54 -6.14
N ASN A 227 -2.89 15.87 -5.82
CA ASN A 227 -3.62 16.09 -4.57
C ASN A 227 -2.78 15.74 -3.34
N LYS A 228 -2.03 14.63 -3.38
CA LYS A 228 -1.12 14.26 -2.29
C LYS A 228 -0.01 15.30 -2.09
N THR A 229 0.59 15.77 -3.18
CA THR A 229 1.61 16.81 -3.13
C THR A 229 1.04 18.13 -2.59
N LEU A 230 -0.16 18.49 -3.01
CA LEU A 230 -0.85 19.70 -2.55
C LEU A 230 -1.19 19.61 -1.04
N ALA A 231 -1.69 18.46 -0.59
CA ALA A 231 -2.00 18.23 0.84
C ALA A 231 -0.75 18.37 1.72
N ILE A 232 0.39 17.78 1.30
CA ILE A 232 1.67 17.93 2.01
C ILE A 232 2.10 19.39 2.05
N LYS A 233 1.99 20.12 0.92
CA LYS A 233 2.32 21.54 0.85
C LYS A 233 1.44 22.39 1.77
N GLN A 234 0.13 22.16 1.75
CA GLN A 234 -0.82 22.85 2.64
C GLN A 234 -0.52 22.59 4.12
N GLN A 235 -0.24 21.34 4.50
CA GLN A 235 0.13 20.99 5.86
C GLN A 235 1.40 21.73 6.31
N LYS A 236 2.43 21.78 5.44
CA LYS A 236 3.66 22.53 5.68
C LYS A 236 3.39 24.04 5.84
N GLU A 237 2.59 24.63 4.97
CA GLU A 237 2.23 26.06 5.05
C GLU A 237 1.43 26.37 6.32
N GLN A 238 0.46 25.53 6.70
CA GLN A 238 -0.29 25.68 7.94
C GLN A 238 0.61 25.62 9.18
N LEU A 239 1.57 24.71 9.19
CA LEU A 239 2.55 24.59 10.26
C LEU A 239 3.40 25.87 10.39
N VAL A 240 3.98 26.32 9.27
CA VAL A 240 4.80 27.55 9.22
C VAL A 240 3.98 28.75 9.69
N ASN A 241 2.76 28.94 9.20
CA ASN A 241 1.88 30.02 9.61
C ASN A 241 1.53 29.96 11.09
N SER A 242 1.23 28.76 11.62
CA SER A 242 0.89 28.58 13.04
C SER A 242 2.06 28.91 13.98
N VAL A 243 3.29 28.57 13.59
CA VAL A 243 4.51 28.92 14.32
C VAL A 243 4.76 30.45 14.24
N THR A 244 4.67 31.02 13.05
CA THR A 244 4.89 32.45 12.81
C THR A 244 3.92 33.32 13.62
N ASP A 245 2.63 32.95 13.62
CA ASP A 245 1.61 33.67 14.39
C ASP A 245 1.84 33.58 15.90
N ALA A 246 2.27 32.40 16.38
CA ALA A 246 2.60 32.21 17.77
C ALA A 246 3.82 33.04 18.21
N VAL A 247 4.84 33.15 17.34
CA VAL A 247 6.02 34.01 17.56
C VAL A 247 5.62 35.49 17.60
N ARG A 248 4.77 35.94 16.68
CA ARG A 248 4.32 37.34 16.63
C ARG A 248 3.48 37.78 17.83
N ARG A 249 2.72 36.89 18.44
CA ARG A 249 1.82 37.17 19.57
C ARG A 249 2.51 37.20 20.93
N SER A 250 3.76 36.74 21.03
CA SER A 250 4.49 36.65 22.28
C SER A 250 5.67 37.64 22.33
N LEU A 251 5.76 38.40 23.40
CA LEU A 251 6.89 39.28 23.70
C LEU A 251 7.98 38.59 24.53
N ASN A 252 7.73 37.35 24.97
CA ASN A 252 8.65 36.60 25.83
C ASN A 252 9.33 35.48 25.06
N THR A 253 10.63 35.57 24.85
CA THR A 253 11.46 34.59 24.17
C THR A 253 11.24 33.15 24.67
N LYS A 254 11.07 32.97 25.98
CA LYS A 254 10.84 31.66 26.60
C LYS A 254 9.50 31.06 26.19
N GLN A 255 8.47 31.88 26.05
CA GLN A 255 7.15 31.44 25.56
C GLN A 255 7.21 31.12 24.06
N ILE A 256 7.90 31.94 23.28
CA ILE A 256 8.11 31.71 21.84
C ILE A 256 8.71 30.34 21.59
N LEU A 257 9.81 30.01 22.29
CA LEU A 257 10.50 28.73 22.14
C LEU A 257 9.62 27.54 22.58
N GLN A 258 8.85 27.69 23.67
CA GLN A 258 7.92 26.65 24.12
C GLN A 258 6.81 26.38 23.09
N VAL A 259 6.22 27.43 22.53
CA VAL A 259 5.19 27.29 21.50
C VAL A 259 5.77 26.71 20.22
N ALA A 260 6.99 27.10 19.84
CA ALA A 260 7.66 26.57 18.67
C ALA A 260 7.89 25.04 18.80
N VAL A 261 8.48 24.55 19.89
CA VAL A 261 8.70 23.09 20.08
C VAL A 261 7.39 22.32 20.13
N GLN A 262 6.35 22.90 20.73
CA GLN A 262 5.03 22.26 20.83
C GLN A 262 4.35 22.16 19.47
N LYS A 263 4.32 23.24 18.70
CA LYS A 263 3.73 23.28 17.36
C LYS A 263 4.48 22.40 16.38
N LEU A 264 5.80 22.42 16.42
CA LEU A 264 6.64 21.57 15.57
C LEU A 264 6.50 20.09 15.94
N GLY A 265 6.59 19.76 17.23
CA GLY A 265 6.43 18.39 17.70
C GLY A 265 5.11 17.75 17.29
N LEU A 266 3.99 18.50 17.47
CA LEU A 266 2.66 18.05 17.04
C LEU A 266 2.52 18.01 15.49
N GLY A 267 3.02 19.04 14.80
CA GLY A 267 2.83 19.18 13.36
C GLY A 267 3.68 18.21 12.53
N VAL A 268 4.85 17.84 13.03
CA VAL A 268 5.73 16.83 12.41
C VAL A 268 5.37 15.42 12.89
N GLY A 269 4.69 15.30 14.04
CA GLY A 269 4.26 14.01 14.60
C GLY A 269 5.39 13.24 15.26
N VAL A 270 6.38 13.94 15.85
CA VAL A 270 7.49 13.32 16.58
C VAL A 270 7.15 13.05 18.04
N CYS A 271 7.81 12.08 18.65
CA CYS A 271 7.61 11.74 20.05
C CYS A 271 8.23 12.77 21.00
N ARG A 272 9.27 13.48 20.55
CA ARG A 272 9.99 14.53 21.30
C ARG A 272 10.45 15.62 20.35
N CYS A 273 10.38 16.89 20.81
CA CYS A 273 11.04 18.02 20.17
C CYS A 273 11.66 18.87 21.29
N ILE A 274 12.97 19.09 21.22
CA ILE A 274 13.70 19.90 22.21
C ILE A 274 14.39 21.08 21.53
N ILE A 275 14.61 22.14 22.28
CA ILE A 275 15.41 23.28 21.86
C ILE A 275 16.29 23.72 23.03
N TYR A 276 17.55 23.99 22.71
CA TYR A 276 18.51 24.55 23.64
C TYR A 276 19.35 25.63 22.97
N ARG A 277 19.80 26.62 23.78
CA ARG A 277 20.63 27.69 23.31
C ARG A 277 22.10 27.30 23.52
N CYS A 278 22.91 27.50 22.53
CA CYS A 278 24.35 27.28 22.58
C CYS A 278 25.06 28.11 21.54
N HIS A 279 26.36 28.28 21.73
CA HIS A 279 27.29 28.87 20.80
C HIS A 279 28.24 27.79 20.29
N GLU A 280 29.01 28.09 19.25
CA GLU A 280 29.87 27.12 18.58
C GLU A 280 30.95 26.53 19.50
N ASP A 281 31.44 27.34 20.48
CA ASP A 281 32.50 26.97 21.43
C ASP A 281 31.95 26.36 22.74
N ASP A 282 30.64 26.28 22.91
CA ASP A 282 30.04 25.72 24.12
C ASP A 282 30.32 24.22 24.22
N THR A 283 30.77 23.77 25.39
CA THR A 283 31.00 22.35 25.67
C THR A 283 29.76 21.61 26.10
N VAL A 284 28.82 22.34 26.73
CA VAL A 284 27.57 21.80 27.28
C VAL A 284 26.43 22.80 27.08
N ALA A 285 25.26 22.33 26.68
CA ALA A 285 24.04 23.10 26.68
C ALA A 285 23.04 22.55 27.70
N THR A 286 22.10 23.40 28.15
CA THR A 286 20.96 22.96 28.97
C THR A 286 19.70 22.99 28.15
N ILE A 287 18.91 21.89 28.15
CA ILE A 287 17.65 21.80 27.45
C ILE A 287 16.66 22.80 28.06
N ASP A 288 16.35 23.83 27.30
CA ASP A 288 15.55 24.97 27.77
C ASP A 288 14.05 24.70 27.62
N ARG A 289 13.64 24.13 26.47
CA ARG A 289 12.24 23.83 26.15
C ARG A 289 12.10 22.47 25.50
N GLU A 290 10.97 21.87 25.80
CA GLU A 290 10.66 20.52 25.34
C GLU A 290 9.17 20.37 25.03
N PHE A 291 8.88 19.59 24.00
CA PHE A 291 7.62 18.90 23.74
C PHE A 291 7.85 17.40 23.85
N THR A 292 6.95 16.69 24.52
CA THR A 292 6.92 15.23 24.56
C THR A 292 5.51 14.73 24.30
N SER A 293 5.39 13.63 23.55
CA SER A 293 4.12 12.90 23.44
C SER A 293 3.81 12.13 24.74
N ALA A 294 2.59 11.65 24.89
CA ALA A 294 2.17 10.88 26.07
C ALA A 294 3.08 9.64 26.25
N GLY A 295 3.54 9.43 27.49
CA GLY A 295 4.40 8.28 27.85
C GLY A 295 5.90 8.47 27.58
N VAL A 296 6.33 9.58 27.00
CA VAL A 296 7.73 9.87 26.74
C VAL A 296 8.35 10.60 27.93
N LYS A 297 9.49 10.09 28.41
CA LYS A 297 10.22 10.67 29.57
C LYS A 297 10.83 12.02 29.21
N SER A 298 10.60 13.04 30.05
CA SER A 298 11.15 14.39 29.87
C SER A 298 12.66 14.44 30.07
N VAL A 299 13.34 15.24 29.25
CA VAL A 299 14.77 15.58 29.34
C VAL A 299 14.99 17.06 29.66
N ARG A 300 13.92 17.81 29.94
CA ARG A 300 13.99 19.25 30.24
C ARG A 300 14.88 19.54 31.45
N GLY A 301 15.75 20.52 31.30
CA GLY A 301 16.70 20.93 32.35
C GLY A 301 17.95 20.07 32.42
N GLN A 302 18.05 19.01 31.61
CA GLN A 302 19.26 18.20 31.56
C GLN A 302 20.38 18.91 30.78
N LYS A 303 21.60 18.53 31.11
CA LYS A 303 22.78 19.01 30.41
C LYS A 303 23.09 18.12 29.24
N TRP A 304 23.23 18.71 28.06
CA TRP A 304 23.54 18.06 26.81
C TRP A 304 25.00 18.30 26.45
N GLN A 305 25.80 17.24 26.29
CA GLN A 305 27.20 17.35 25.94
C GLN A 305 27.34 17.72 24.46
N LEU A 306 27.97 18.86 24.19
CA LEU A 306 28.23 19.34 22.82
C LEU A 306 29.64 19.03 22.38
N ALA A 307 30.63 19.18 23.30
CA ALA A 307 32.00 18.84 23.04
C ALA A 307 32.14 17.35 22.71
N GLY A 308 32.74 17.04 21.55
CA GLY A 308 32.89 15.66 21.11
C GLY A 308 31.64 15.06 20.40
N ASN A 309 30.51 15.77 20.38
CA ASN A 309 29.34 15.32 19.65
C ASN A 309 29.55 15.45 18.14
N PRO A 310 29.58 14.34 17.36
CA PRO A 310 29.89 14.41 15.94
C PRO A 310 28.72 15.02 15.14
N LEU A 311 27.48 14.77 15.56
CA LEU A 311 26.32 15.31 14.89
C LEU A 311 26.25 16.84 15.05
N PHE A 312 26.61 17.33 16.23
CA PHE A 312 26.70 18.75 16.49
C PHE A 312 27.82 19.41 15.66
N LYS A 313 29.03 18.78 15.60
CA LYS A 313 30.12 19.26 14.76
C LYS A 313 29.74 19.29 13.29
N GLU A 314 29.10 18.23 12.78
CA GLU A 314 28.65 18.15 11.40
C GLU A 314 27.63 19.26 11.10
N ALA A 315 26.61 19.43 11.95
CA ALA A 315 25.60 20.46 11.76
C ALA A 315 26.15 21.88 11.75
N ILE A 316 27.16 22.18 12.58
CA ILE A 316 27.81 23.49 12.57
C ILE A 316 28.65 23.66 11.32
N ALA A 317 29.44 22.66 10.95
CA ALA A 317 30.32 22.74 9.79
C ALA A 317 29.57 22.89 8.47
N THR A 318 28.43 22.20 8.34
CA THR A 318 27.59 22.24 7.13
C THR A 318 26.56 23.35 7.17
N THR A 319 26.23 23.88 8.35
CA THR A 319 25.05 24.76 8.59
C THR A 319 23.71 24.14 8.18
N GLU A 320 23.68 22.83 8.00
CA GLU A 320 22.52 22.07 7.55
C GLU A 320 21.97 21.15 8.67
N THR A 321 20.79 20.63 8.43
CA THR A 321 20.16 19.67 9.34
C THR A 321 20.80 18.29 9.18
N VAL A 322 21.21 17.68 10.30
CA VAL A 322 21.77 16.33 10.35
C VAL A 322 20.69 15.35 10.77
N SER A 323 20.55 14.26 10.03
CA SER A 323 19.58 13.19 10.30
C SER A 323 20.26 11.87 10.64
N VAL A 324 19.66 11.15 11.59
CA VAL A 324 20.03 9.78 11.98
C VAL A 324 18.78 8.91 11.94
N ASN A 325 18.75 7.97 11.03
CA ASN A 325 17.60 7.08 10.86
C ASN A 325 17.54 5.95 11.90
N ASN A 326 18.72 5.48 12.35
CA ASN A 326 18.85 4.48 13.40
C ASN A 326 20.07 4.81 14.26
N THR A 327 19.84 5.26 15.49
CA THR A 327 20.89 5.67 16.43
C THR A 327 21.74 4.49 16.92
N TYR A 328 21.25 3.26 16.83
CA TYR A 328 21.96 2.06 17.23
C TYR A 328 22.95 1.56 16.16
N GLU A 329 22.75 1.96 14.90
CA GLU A 329 23.56 1.51 13.76
C GLU A 329 24.38 2.62 13.11
N ASP A 330 24.16 3.89 13.49
CA ASP A 330 24.86 5.02 12.88
C ASP A 330 26.34 5.01 13.29
N GLU A 331 27.21 4.94 12.29
CA GLU A 331 28.68 4.87 12.50
C GLU A 331 29.24 6.08 13.25
N ARG A 332 28.61 7.26 13.12
CA ARG A 332 29.02 8.49 13.82
C ARG A 332 28.80 8.38 15.33
N LEU A 333 27.80 7.63 15.76
CA LEU A 333 27.43 7.43 17.16
C LEU A 333 28.10 6.19 17.75
N THR A 334 28.32 5.14 16.96
CA THR A 334 28.91 3.87 17.42
C THR A 334 30.44 3.92 17.52
N LYS A 335 31.14 4.60 16.60
CA LYS A 335 32.59 4.69 16.60
C LYS A 335 33.14 5.55 17.75
N ILE A 336 32.43 6.57 18.20
CA ILE A 336 32.86 7.51 19.25
C ILE A 336 32.86 6.89 20.65
N ALA A 337 32.05 5.86 20.86
CA ALA A 337 32.06 5.12 22.13
C ALA A 337 33.44 4.62 22.55
N TRP A 338 34.36 4.47 21.59
CA TRP A 338 35.67 3.82 21.81
C TRP A 338 36.85 4.79 21.97
N GLU A 339 36.78 6.01 21.42
CA GLU A 339 37.96 6.88 21.30
C GLU A 339 38.05 8.04 22.30
N SER A 340 36.94 8.50 22.92
CA SER A 340 36.98 9.78 23.68
C SER A 340 36.35 9.77 25.07
N GLY A 341 35.92 8.65 25.63
CA GLY A 341 35.21 8.61 26.94
C GLY A 341 33.83 9.31 26.97
N THR A 342 33.43 9.95 25.87
CA THR A 342 32.10 10.58 25.71
C THR A 342 31.05 9.61 25.18
N GLY A 343 31.46 8.44 24.73
CA GLY A 343 30.59 7.37 24.21
C GLY A 343 29.58 6.88 25.21
N ASP A 344 29.96 6.81 26.50
CA ASP A 344 29.06 6.41 27.59
C ASP A 344 27.89 7.37 27.75
N PHE A 345 28.09 8.66 27.48
CA PHE A 345 27.03 9.64 27.59
C PHE A 345 25.96 9.46 26.51
N PHE A 346 26.36 9.31 25.24
CA PHE A 346 25.42 9.10 24.13
C PHE A 346 24.73 7.76 24.22
N HIS A 347 25.46 6.70 24.57
CA HIS A 347 24.90 5.37 24.76
C HIS A 347 23.87 5.36 25.91
N ASN A 348 24.18 5.96 27.04
CA ASN A 348 23.25 6.11 28.17
C ASN A 348 22.01 6.95 27.78
N LEU A 349 22.18 7.98 26.97
CA LEU A 349 21.11 8.84 26.51
C LEU A 349 20.16 8.10 25.57
N ILE A 350 20.68 7.41 24.58
CA ILE A 350 19.91 6.60 23.63
C ILE A 350 19.13 5.52 24.38
N GLN A 351 19.78 4.80 25.29
CA GLN A 351 19.14 3.73 26.07
C GLN A 351 18.13 4.26 27.10
N ASN A 352 18.49 5.26 27.89
CA ASN A 352 17.62 5.76 28.97
C ASN A 352 16.38 6.50 28.47
N TYR A 353 16.42 7.05 27.26
CA TYR A 353 15.33 7.83 26.67
C TYR A 353 14.77 7.23 25.39
N SER A 354 15.23 6.01 25.01
CA SER A 354 14.73 5.25 23.85
C SER A 354 14.72 6.07 22.55
N VAL A 355 15.82 6.80 22.29
CA VAL A 355 15.94 7.60 21.06
C VAL A 355 16.38 6.70 19.93
N SER A 356 15.46 6.27 19.09
CA SER A 356 15.73 5.37 17.95
C SER A 356 16.15 6.09 16.67
N SER A 357 15.71 7.33 16.49
CA SER A 357 16.07 8.20 15.36
C SER A 357 16.15 9.64 15.83
N LEU A 358 16.90 10.47 15.12
CA LEU A 358 17.19 11.84 15.54
C LEU A 358 17.34 12.76 14.33
N LEU A 359 16.78 13.96 14.44
CA LEU A 359 16.98 15.06 13.52
C LEU A 359 17.53 16.26 14.30
N LEU A 360 18.73 16.73 13.96
CA LEU A 360 19.39 17.85 14.61
C LEU A 360 19.46 19.03 13.63
N ALA A 361 18.75 20.13 13.96
CA ALA A 361 18.68 21.32 13.13
C ALA A 361 19.33 22.52 13.86
N PRO A 362 20.46 23.04 13.36
CA PRO A 362 21.10 24.21 13.93
C PRO A 362 20.32 25.49 13.60
N ILE A 363 20.27 26.44 14.53
CA ILE A 363 19.57 27.71 14.38
C ILE A 363 20.62 28.82 14.30
N PHE A 364 20.81 29.39 13.10
CA PHE A 364 21.73 30.48 12.84
C PHE A 364 21.00 31.82 12.67
N TYR A 365 21.66 32.87 13.11
CA TYR A 365 21.28 34.25 12.83
C TYR A 365 22.49 35.11 12.52
N HIS A 366 22.52 35.72 11.34
CA HIS A 366 23.65 36.47 10.82
C HIS A 366 25.00 35.71 10.92
N GLY A 367 24.99 34.42 10.60
CA GLY A 367 26.18 33.57 10.63
C GLY A 367 26.65 33.13 12.03
N ARG A 368 25.86 33.43 13.10
CA ARG A 368 26.17 33.01 14.47
C ARG A 368 25.17 31.93 14.91
N LEU A 369 25.66 30.87 15.49
CA LEU A 369 24.83 29.84 16.11
C LEU A 369 24.14 30.41 17.35
N LEU A 370 22.82 30.30 17.40
CA LEU A 370 21.99 30.71 18.54
C LEU A 370 21.49 29.53 19.38
N GLY A 371 21.50 28.36 18.81
CA GLY A 371 21.00 27.14 19.44
C GLY A 371 20.74 26.02 18.45
N VAL A 372 20.22 24.93 18.97
CA VAL A 372 19.88 23.74 18.18
C VAL A 372 18.49 23.25 18.57
N MET A 373 17.79 22.75 17.58
CA MET A 373 16.55 22.01 17.74
C MET A 373 16.80 20.54 17.41
N GLU A 374 16.29 19.65 18.22
CA GLU A 374 16.30 18.21 17.98
C GLU A 374 14.88 17.64 17.99
N LEU A 375 14.63 16.71 17.09
CA LEU A 375 13.34 16.07 16.85
C LEU A 375 13.48 14.54 16.92
#